data_84aa631f7f5182c51a96a8d1bbbf5b5a
#
_entry.id   84aa631f7f5182c51a96a8d1bbbf5b5a
#
_cell.length_a   1.000
_cell.length_b   1.000
_cell.length_c   1.000
_cell.angle_alpha   90.00
_cell.angle_beta   90.00
_cell.angle_gamma   90.00
#
_symmetry.space_group_name_H-M   'P 1'
#
loop_
_entity.id
_entity.type
_entity.pdbx_description
1 polymer ?
#
loop_
_entity_poly.entity_id
_entity_poly.type
_entity_poly.pdbx_seq_one_letter_code
_entity_poly.pdbx_strand_id
1 'polypeptide(L)'
;LLIEILDRTLRDANRTKRVTGFKVIGAVPSPSSSRYGGLAKTYVQLSIKELSNSILRFLTKRKSPGVFIINLFSTSENSGEDIVGNLICGYMQSRMLNTRFITYGEDFNTDSTQYLLAKNITDFYTLQGEDILIVAYPPLSSSNIPTALLHDANVNILVSPADRGWKTIDKQLCEQLTTQMGKTDVPFRVCLTNAKREAVEDFTGQLPPYTLLRRVSYRFSQLSLTEKIIFNLSRKAKETEEDDDE
;
A
#
# COMPACT_ATOMS: atom_id res chain seq x y z
N LEU A 1 4.63 25.86 9.36
CA LEU A 1 4.87 25.91 7.90
C LEU A 1 6.25 25.32 7.55
N LEU A 2 7.35 25.82 8.13
CA LEU A 2 8.73 25.35 7.85
C LEU A 2 8.95 23.86 8.18
N ILE A 3 8.44 23.38 9.31
CA ILE A 3 8.51 21.98 9.74
C ILE A 3 7.77 21.07 8.77
N GLU A 4 6.68 21.52 8.18
CA GLU A 4 5.85 20.77 7.25
C GLU A 4 6.50 20.60 5.86
N ILE A 5 7.33 21.56 5.45
CA ILE A 5 8.12 21.53 4.21
C ILE A 5 9.31 20.56 4.35
N LEU A 6 9.90 20.49 5.55
CA LEU A 6 11.04 19.62 5.85
C LEU A 6 10.63 18.16 6.20
N ASP A 7 9.37 17.96 6.57
CA ASP A 7 8.86 16.64 6.89
C ASP A 7 8.67 15.81 5.60
N ARG A 8 9.49 14.79 5.42
CA ARG A 8 9.45 13.86 4.27
C ARG A 8 8.71 12.56 4.56
N THR A 9 8.02 12.46 5.69
CA THR A 9 7.28 11.24 6.04
C THR A 9 6.03 11.07 5.17
N LEU A 10 5.62 9.82 4.95
CA LEU A 10 4.44 9.48 4.14
C LEU A 10 3.11 9.57 4.90
N ARG A 11 3.06 10.16 6.04
CA ARG A 11 2.01 10.30 7.06
C ARG A 11 0.58 9.88 6.70
N ASP A 12 0.09 10.24 5.52
CA ASP A 12 -1.30 10.03 5.08
C ASP A 12 -1.36 9.70 3.58
N ALA A 13 -2.53 9.28 3.11
CA ALA A 13 -2.75 8.84 1.74
C ALA A 13 -2.52 9.94 0.69
N ASN A 14 -2.95 11.17 0.97
CA ASN A 14 -2.83 12.28 0.03
C ASN A 14 -1.38 12.71 -0.14
N ARG A 15 -0.65 12.79 0.98
CA ARG A 15 0.78 13.12 0.97
C ARG A 15 1.58 12.01 0.28
N THR A 16 1.31 10.75 0.60
CA THR A 16 1.94 9.60 -0.05
C THR A 16 1.76 9.67 -1.56
N LYS A 17 0.52 9.87 -2.03
CA LYS A 17 0.24 10.01 -3.46
C LYS A 17 1.01 11.19 -4.10
N ARG A 18 1.13 12.32 -3.41
CA ARG A 18 1.88 13.49 -3.90
C ARG A 18 3.38 13.23 -4.00
N VAL A 19 3.95 12.54 -3.01
CA VAL A 19 5.39 12.28 -2.91
C VAL A 19 5.83 11.12 -3.81
N THR A 20 5.03 10.05 -3.88
CA THR A 20 5.36 8.82 -4.60
C THR A 20 4.75 8.75 -6.00
N GLY A 21 3.69 9.52 -6.29
CA GLY A 21 2.89 9.39 -7.51
C GLY A 21 1.86 8.25 -7.46
N PHE A 22 1.90 7.36 -6.47
CA PHE A 22 1.06 6.16 -6.40
C PHE A 22 -0.15 6.33 -5.49
N LYS A 23 -1.23 5.64 -5.84
CA LYS A 23 -2.44 5.57 -4.99
C LYS A 23 -2.20 4.64 -3.81
N VAL A 24 -2.55 5.10 -2.61
CA VAL A 24 -2.56 4.28 -1.39
C VAL A 24 -3.81 3.38 -1.41
N ILE A 25 -3.64 2.10 -1.11
CA ILE A 25 -4.72 1.11 -1.04
C ILE A 25 -5.21 0.89 0.38
N GLY A 26 -4.36 1.16 1.38
CA GLY A 26 -4.69 0.99 2.79
C GLY A 26 -3.56 1.44 3.69
N ALA A 27 -3.87 1.57 4.97
CA ALA A 27 -2.93 1.93 6.02
C ALA A 27 -3.14 1.03 7.24
N VAL A 28 -2.06 0.46 7.76
CA VAL A 28 -2.06 -0.49 8.88
C VAL A 28 -1.28 0.12 10.04
N PRO A 29 -1.88 0.24 11.24
CA PRO A 29 -1.18 0.74 12.41
C PRO A 29 -0.19 -0.31 12.94
N SER A 30 0.81 0.11 13.70
CA SER A 30 1.70 -0.82 14.39
C SER A 30 0.91 -1.63 15.42
N PRO A 31 0.98 -2.97 15.39
CA PRO A 31 0.27 -3.82 16.34
C PRO A 31 0.78 -3.66 17.79
N SER A 32 2.01 -3.20 17.96
CA SER A 32 2.66 -2.99 19.27
C SER A 32 2.54 -1.55 19.79
N SER A 33 1.77 -0.68 19.11
CA SER A 33 1.67 0.72 19.51
C SER A 33 0.95 0.89 20.84
N SER A 34 1.69 1.28 21.87
CA SER A 34 1.14 1.67 23.19
C SER A 34 0.19 2.87 23.11
N ARG A 35 0.26 3.65 22.02
CA ARG A 35 -0.60 4.84 21.77
C ARG A 35 -2.09 4.51 21.66
N TYR A 36 -2.43 3.26 21.34
CA TYR A 36 -3.83 2.84 21.13
C TYR A 36 -4.39 2.04 22.30
N GLY A 37 -3.60 1.80 23.36
CA GLY A 37 -4.00 1.00 24.50
C GLY A 37 -4.54 -0.37 24.07
N GLY A 38 -5.59 -0.85 24.71
CA GLY A 38 -6.23 -2.13 24.38
C GLY A 38 -6.92 -2.19 23.00
N LEU A 39 -6.99 -1.06 22.26
CA LEU A 39 -7.66 -0.98 20.95
C LEU A 39 -6.72 -1.25 19.76
N ALA A 40 -5.42 -1.44 19.98
CA ALA A 40 -4.45 -1.65 18.90
C ALA A 40 -4.83 -2.84 18.00
N LYS A 41 -5.21 -3.97 18.59
CA LYS A 41 -5.66 -5.16 17.84
C LYS A 41 -6.91 -4.88 17.00
N THR A 42 -7.88 -4.14 17.55
CA THR A 42 -9.11 -3.76 16.85
C THR A 42 -8.79 -2.88 15.63
N TYR A 43 -7.86 -1.94 15.77
CA TYR A 43 -7.45 -1.08 14.65
C TYR A 43 -6.76 -1.87 13.55
N VAL A 44 -5.85 -2.79 13.90
CA VAL A 44 -5.23 -3.69 12.93
C VAL A 44 -6.28 -4.53 12.22
N GLN A 45 -7.22 -5.14 12.94
CA GLN A 45 -8.29 -5.96 12.33
C GLN A 45 -9.16 -5.18 11.34
N LEU A 46 -9.58 -3.96 11.72
CA LEU A 46 -10.36 -3.10 10.84
C LEU A 46 -9.56 -2.66 9.60
N SER A 47 -8.29 -2.30 9.78
CA SER A 47 -7.40 -1.92 8.68
C SER A 47 -7.19 -3.05 7.69
N ILE A 48 -6.90 -4.25 8.19
CA ILE A 48 -6.68 -5.44 7.35
C ILE A 48 -7.95 -5.84 6.62
N LYS A 49 -9.11 -5.78 7.28
CA LYS A 49 -10.40 -6.00 6.63
C LYS A 49 -10.59 -5.07 5.43
N GLU A 50 -10.37 -3.77 5.59
CA GLU A 50 -10.59 -2.79 4.51
C GLU A 50 -9.51 -2.90 3.42
N LEU A 51 -8.26 -3.13 3.79
CA LEU A 51 -7.17 -3.40 2.84
C LEU A 51 -7.48 -4.66 2.01
N SER A 52 -7.84 -5.75 2.65
CA SER A 52 -8.19 -7.01 1.98
C SER A 52 -9.41 -6.88 1.07
N ASN A 53 -10.45 -6.17 1.52
CA ASN A 53 -11.62 -5.87 0.68
C ASN A 53 -11.24 -5.04 -0.55
N SER A 54 -10.30 -4.10 -0.40
CA SER A 54 -9.79 -3.30 -1.51
C SER A 54 -9.01 -4.14 -2.52
N ILE A 55 -8.24 -5.12 -2.05
CA ILE A 55 -7.53 -6.10 -2.88
C ILE A 55 -8.53 -7.03 -3.60
N LEU A 56 -9.55 -7.53 -2.91
CA LEU A 56 -10.58 -8.40 -3.50
C LEU A 56 -11.35 -7.72 -4.65
N ARG A 57 -11.42 -6.39 -4.69
CA ARG A 57 -11.99 -5.67 -5.84
C ARG A 57 -11.18 -5.88 -7.13
N PHE A 58 -9.88 -6.14 -7.03
CA PHE A 58 -9.07 -6.54 -8.20
C PHE A 58 -9.32 -7.98 -8.60
N LEU A 59 -9.55 -8.88 -7.63
CA LEU A 59 -9.94 -10.27 -7.93
C LEU A 59 -11.19 -10.35 -8.79
N THR A 60 -12.22 -9.54 -8.49
CA THR A 60 -13.47 -9.51 -9.27
C THR A 60 -13.31 -8.94 -10.68
N LYS A 61 -12.23 -8.21 -10.92
CA LYS A 61 -11.93 -7.57 -12.23
C LYS A 61 -10.92 -8.34 -13.08
N ARG A 62 -10.40 -9.47 -12.59
CA ARG A 62 -9.43 -10.26 -13.34
C ARG A 62 -10.02 -10.77 -14.65
N LYS A 63 -9.21 -10.75 -15.70
CA LYS A 63 -9.63 -11.15 -17.07
C LYS A 63 -9.40 -12.64 -17.37
N SER A 64 -8.52 -13.29 -16.62
CA SER A 64 -8.12 -14.69 -16.87
C SER A 64 -8.31 -15.57 -15.62
N PRO A 65 -8.66 -16.86 -15.83
CA PRO A 65 -8.66 -17.86 -14.76
C PRO A 65 -7.22 -18.13 -14.31
N GLY A 66 -7.03 -18.58 -13.07
CA GLY A 66 -5.73 -18.91 -12.50
C GLY A 66 -5.60 -18.43 -11.06
N VAL A 67 -4.43 -18.59 -10.46
CA VAL A 67 -4.11 -18.05 -9.15
C VAL A 67 -4.11 -16.52 -9.19
N PHE A 68 -4.63 -15.87 -8.15
CA PHE A 68 -4.58 -14.43 -8.01
C PHE A 68 -3.30 -14.05 -7.24
N ILE A 69 -2.37 -13.39 -7.91
CA ILE A 69 -1.04 -13.09 -7.38
C ILE A 69 -1.01 -11.65 -6.86
N ILE A 70 -0.60 -11.50 -5.60
CA ILE A 70 -0.39 -10.23 -4.92
C ILE A 70 1.10 -10.12 -4.60
N ASN A 71 1.80 -9.20 -5.25
CA ASN A 71 3.19 -8.92 -4.93
C ASN A 71 3.27 -7.87 -3.83
N LEU A 72 4.07 -8.15 -2.80
CA LEU A 72 4.45 -7.23 -1.74
C LEU A 72 5.95 -6.99 -1.81
N PHE A 73 6.37 -5.75 -1.79
CA PHE A 73 7.78 -5.37 -1.74
C PHE A 73 7.94 -4.00 -1.10
N SER A 74 9.16 -3.65 -0.74
CA SER A 74 9.50 -2.38 -0.10
C SER A 74 10.72 -1.75 -0.75
N THR A 75 11.02 -0.50 -0.41
CA THR A 75 12.27 0.14 -0.83
C THR A 75 13.41 -0.12 0.16
N SER A 76 13.11 -0.56 1.38
CA SER A 76 14.09 -0.79 2.44
C SER A 76 13.62 -1.87 3.39
N GLU A 77 14.57 -2.47 4.11
CA GLU A 77 14.32 -3.47 5.12
C GLU A 77 13.38 -2.99 6.23
N ASN A 78 12.73 -3.95 6.89
CA ASN A 78 11.82 -3.73 8.03
C ASN A 78 10.65 -2.78 7.71
N SER A 79 10.16 -2.79 6.50
CA SER A 79 9.00 -1.98 6.10
C SER A 79 7.66 -2.61 6.49
N GLY A 80 7.65 -3.89 6.89
CA GLY A 80 6.49 -4.60 7.43
C GLY A 80 5.73 -5.41 6.39
N GLU A 81 6.33 -5.75 5.25
CA GLU A 81 5.76 -6.60 4.19
C GLU A 81 5.34 -7.97 4.72
N ASP A 82 6.16 -8.60 5.58
CA ASP A 82 5.85 -9.90 6.18
C ASP A 82 4.65 -9.82 7.12
N ILE A 83 4.57 -8.77 7.92
CA ILE A 83 3.44 -8.54 8.82
C ILE A 83 2.16 -8.34 8.02
N VAL A 84 2.20 -7.48 7.00
CA VAL A 84 1.05 -7.19 6.14
C VAL A 84 0.63 -8.44 5.37
N GLY A 85 1.58 -9.17 4.78
CA GLY A 85 1.33 -10.40 4.03
C GLY A 85 0.63 -11.47 4.87
N ASN A 86 1.17 -11.75 6.07
CA ASN A 86 0.58 -12.69 7.03
C ASN A 86 -0.84 -12.28 7.46
N LEU A 87 -1.05 -11.00 7.76
CA LEU A 87 -2.36 -10.50 8.19
C LEU A 87 -3.40 -10.59 7.06
N ILE A 88 -3.04 -10.23 5.82
CA ILE A 88 -3.91 -10.38 4.65
C ILE A 88 -4.22 -11.86 4.41
N CYS A 89 -3.20 -12.73 4.44
CA CYS A 89 -3.36 -14.18 4.27
C CYS A 89 -4.37 -14.74 5.29
N GLY A 90 -4.17 -14.45 6.58
CA GLY A 90 -5.09 -14.90 7.62
C GLY A 90 -6.51 -14.38 7.45
N TYR A 91 -6.69 -13.14 7.00
CA TYR A 91 -8.02 -12.60 6.70
C TYR A 91 -8.66 -13.32 5.51
N MET A 92 -7.95 -13.54 4.41
CA MET A 92 -8.47 -14.23 3.24
C MET A 92 -8.85 -15.69 3.55
N GLN A 93 -8.01 -16.39 4.33
CA GLN A 93 -8.30 -17.75 4.80
C GLN A 93 -9.56 -17.77 5.71
N SER A 94 -9.78 -16.78 6.55
CA SER A 94 -11.00 -16.67 7.35
C SER A 94 -12.27 -16.50 6.50
N ARG A 95 -12.12 -16.13 5.23
CA ARG A 95 -13.18 -16.02 4.21
C ARG A 95 -13.28 -17.25 3.31
N MET A 96 -12.67 -18.35 3.70
CA MET A 96 -12.65 -19.62 2.97
C MET A 96 -11.97 -19.55 1.58
N LEU A 97 -11.08 -18.56 1.37
CA LEU A 97 -10.25 -18.48 0.19
C LEU A 97 -8.95 -19.24 0.45
N ASN A 98 -8.62 -20.20 -0.43
CA ASN A 98 -7.36 -20.93 -0.33
C ASN A 98 -6.19 -19.98 -0.66
N THR A 99 -5.63 -19.37 0.39
CA THR A 99 -4.61 -18.33 0.30
C THR A 99 -3.30 -18.80 0.91
N ARG A 100 -2.22 -18.58 0.20
CA ARG A 100 -0.86 -18.82 0.71
C ARG A 100 -0.03 -17.56 0.67
N PHE A 101 0.79 -17.38 1.68
CA PHE A 101 1.81 -16.36 1.76
C PHE A 101 3.18 -17.02 1.67
N ILE A 102 4.00 -16.55 0.74
CA ILE A 102 5.38 -17.02 0.52
C ILE A 102 6.35 -15.86 0.63
N THR A 103 7.55 -16.15 1.15
CA THR A 103 8.58 -15.15 1.39
C THR A 103 9.92 -15.56 0.82
N TYR A 104 10.70 -14.55 0.38
CA TYR A 104 12.08 -14.77 -0.01
C TYR A 104 12.91 -15.26 1.19
N GLY A 105 13.92 -16.10 0.91
CA GLY A 105 14.77 -16.71 1.94
C GLY A 105 14.20 -17.95 2.60
N GLU A 106 12.86 -18.09 2.65
CA GLU A 106 12.18 -19.27 3.19
C GLU A 106 11.61 -20.16 2.08
N ASP A 107 10.73 -19.61 1.23
CA ASP A 107 10.02 -20.36 0.20
C ASP A 107 10.75 -20.34 -1.16
N PHE A 108 11.54 -19.30 -1.43
CA PHE A 108 12.34 -19.19 -2.65
C PHE A 108 13.63 -18.39 -2.43
N ASN A 109 14.62 -18.64 -3.30
CA ASN A 109 15.92 -17.96 -3.24
C ASN A 109 16.05 -16.98 -4.39
N THR A 110 16.28 -15.70 -4.09
CA THR A 110 16.43 -14.61 -5.05
C THR A 110 17.75 -14.63 -5.82
N ASP A 111 18.75 -15.37 -5.33
CA ASP A 111 20.04 -15.56 -6.03
C ASP A 111 20.02 -16.76 -6.96
N SER A 112 18.93 -17.52 -6.99
CA SER A 112 18.81 -18.68 -7.87
C SER A 112 18.63 -18.25 -9.33
N THR A 113 19.20 -19.02 -10.26
CA THR A 113 19.01 -18.81 -11.70
C THR A 113 17.52 -18.92 -12.08
N GLN A 114 16.78 -19.81 -11.42
CA GLN A 114 15.35 -19.97 -11.63
C GLN A 114 14.58 -18.69 -11.33
N TYR A 115 14.86 -18.02 -10.21
CA TYR A 115 14.23 -16.75 -9.87
C TYR A 115 14.70 -15.62 -10.81
N LEU A 116 16.00 -15.49 -11.06
CA LEU A 116 16.54 -14.38 -11.85
C LEU A 116 16.05 -14.39 -13.30
N LEU A 117 15.77 -15.57 -13.86
CA LEU A 117 15.26 -15.77 -15.22
C LEU A 117 13.76 -16.04 -15.27
N ALA A 118 13.04 -15.98 -14.15
CA ALA A 118 11.63 -16.29 -14.06
C ALA A 118 10.77 -15.38 -14.95
N LYS A 119 9.86 -15.98 -15.69
CA LYS A 119 8.84 -15.30 -16.50
C LYS A 119 7.49 -15.25 -15.81
N ASN A 120 7.24 -16.19 -14.91
CA ASN A 120 6.04 -16.30 -14.10
C ASN A 120 6.37 -16.97 -12.76
N ILE A 121 5.41 -16.96 -11.83
CA ILE A 121 5.60 -17.51 -10.49
C ILE A 121 5.94 -19.00 -10.49
N THR A 122 5.44 -19.76 -11.45
CA THR A 122 5.63 -21.24 -11.50
C THR A 122 7.04 -21.65 -11.90
N ASP A 123 7.87 -20.71 -12.34
CA ASP A 123 9.26 -21.01 -12.69
C ASP A 123 10.13 -21.27 -11.45
N PHE A 124 9.73 -20.76 -10.29
CA PHE A 124 10.48 -20.94 -9.02
C PHE A 124 9.63 -21.40 -7.84
N TYR A 125 8.30 -21.43 -7.97
CA TYR A 125 7.39 -21.88 -6.94
C TYR A 125 6.34 -22.85 -7.51
N THR A 126 6.11 -23.97 -6.81
CA THR A 126 5.10 -24.96 -7.22
C THR A 126 3.76 -24.67 -6.57
N LEU A 127 2.77 -24.30 -7.37
CA LEU A 127 1.40 -24.04 -6.91
C LEU A 127 0.75 -25.35 -6.38
N GLN A 128 0.05 -25.24 -5.26
CA GLN A 128 -0.64 -26.34 -4.59
C GLN A 128 -2.18 -26.22 -4.67
N GLY A 129 -2.68 -25.44 -5.65
CA GLY A 129 -4.11 -25.21 -5.84
C GLY A 129 -4.64 -24.00 -5.09
N GLU A 130 -3.78 -23.02 -4.85
CA GLU A 130 -4.16 -21.74 -4.23
C GLU A 130 -5.10 -20.94 -5.12
N ASP A 131 -6.12 -20.30 -4.50
CA ASP A 131 -6.93 -19.27 -5.15
C ASP A 131 -6.17 -17.94 -5.20
N ILE A 132 -5.41 -17.64 -4.10
CA ILE A 132 -4.66 -16.41 -3.91
C ILE A 132 -3.26 -16.75 -3.43
N LEU A 133 -2.25 -16.20 -4.09
CA LEU A 133 -0.86 -16.27 -3.68
C LEU A 133 -0.35 -14.85 -3.35
N ILE A 134 0.16 -14.67 -2.14
CA ILE A 134 0.79 -13.44 -1.69
C ILE A 134 2.30 -13.70 -1.67
N VAL A 135 3.06 -12.88 -2.38
CA VAL A 135 4.51 -13.04 -2.52
C VAL A 135 5.22 -11.84 -1.93
N ALA A 136 6.00 -12.05 -0.87
CA ALA A 136 6.89 -11.03 -0.34
C ALA A 136 8.27 -11.14 -0.99
N TYR A 137 8.63 -10.11 -1.74
CA TYR A 137 9.95 -9.98 -2.36
C TYR A 137 10.92 -9.24 -1.41
N PRO A 138 12.23 -9.39 -1.63
CA PRO A 138 13.21 -8.62 -0.88
C PRO A 138 13.05 -7.12 -1.16
N PRO A 139 13.56 -6.26 -0.27
CA PRO A 139 13.60 -4.83 -0.50
C PRO A 139 14.33 -4.48 -1.79
N LEU A 140 13.79 -3.51 -2.54
CA LEU A 140 14.40 -3.05 -3.80
C LEU A 140 15.83 -2.52 -3.63
N SER A 141 16.22 -2.14 -2.41
CA SER A 141 17.59 -1.73 -2.09
C SER A 141 18.59 -2.88 -2.05
N SER A 142 18.13 -4.12 -1.85
CA SER A 142 18.98 -5.30 -1.67
C SER A 142 18.92 -6.27 -2.85
N SER A 143 17.81 -6.34 -3.57
CA SER A 143 17.63 -7.26 -4.70
C SER A 143 16.72 -6.69 -5.77
N ASN A 144 16.90 -7.15 -7.00
CA ASN A 144 16.03 -6.78 -8.12
C ASN A 144 14.90 -7.79 -8.28
N ILE A 145 13.72 -7.31 -8.61
CA ILE A 145 12.57 -8.17 -8.94
C ILE A 145 12.51 -8.31 -10.46
N PRO A 146 12.52 -9.54 -11.01
CA PRO A 146 12.33 -9.74 -12.44
C PRO A 146 11.05 -9.07 -12.94
N THR A 147 11.18 -8.26 -13.99
CA THR A 147 10.04 -7.48 -14.54
C THR A 147 8.87 -8.36 -14.94
N ALA A 148 9.15 -9.56 -15.44
CA ALA A 148 8.11 -10.52 -15.82
C ALA A 148 7.20 -10.89 -14.63
N LEU A 149 7.75 -11.04 -13.42
CA LEU A 149 6.97 -11.33 -12.20
C LEU A 149 6.06 -10.18 -11.78
N LEU A 150 6.45 -8.93 -12.07
CA LEU A 150 5.61 -7.76 -11.84
C LEU A 150 4.42 -7.70 -12.82
N HIS A 151 4.61 -8.22 -14.04
CA HIS A 151 3.56 -8.33 -15.05
C HIS A 151 2.65 -9.55 -14.84
N ASP A 152 3.17 -10.63 -14.26
CA ASP A 152 2.43 -11.84 -13.93
C ASP A 152 1.46 -11.62 -12.76
N ALA A 153 1.71 -10.63 -11.92
CA ALA A 153 0.86 -10.29 -10.79
C ALA A 153 -0.47 -9.64 -11.20
N ASN A 154 -1.47 -9.80 -10.32
CA ASN A 154 -2.75 -9.10 -10.45
C ASN A 154 -2.73 -7.73 -9.75
N VAL A 155 -1.85 -7.55 -8.77
CA VAL A 155 -1.59 -6.28 -8.11
C VAL A 155 -0.19 -6.24 -7.52
N ASN A 156 0.50 -5.13 -7.69
CA ASN A 156 1.80 -4.83 -7.09
C ASN A 156 1.61 -3.81 -5.96
N ILE A 157 2.04 -4.16 -4.76
CA ILE A 157 1.87 -3.33 -3.56
C ILE A 157 3.23 -3.01 -2.95
N LEU A 158 3.59 -1.74 -2.99
CA LEU A 158 4.71 -1.19 -2.25
C LEU A 158 4.31 -0.99 -0.79
N VAL A 159 4.97 -1.67 0.11
CA VAL A 159 4.78 -1.52 1.56
C VAL A 159 5.79 -0.52 2.08
N SER A 160 5.34 0.49 2.80
CA SER A 160 6.21 1.53 3.33
C SER A 160 5.73 2.07 4.68
N PRO A 161 6.64 2.25 5.66
CA PRO A 161 6.29 2.85 6.93
C PRO A 161 5.85 4.33 6.76
N ALA A 162 4.72 4.69 7.36
CA ALA A 162 4.17 6.05 7.31
C ALA A 162 5.00 7.05 8.10
N ASP A 163 5.73 6.59 9.10
CA ASP A 163 6.59 7.39 9.99
C ASP A 163 8.04 7.52 9.49
N ARG A 164 8.40 6.78 8.45
CA ARG A 164 9.72 6.88 7.81
C ARG A 164 9.74 8.02 6.79
N GLY A 165 10.84 8.80 6.80
CA GLY A 165 11.08 9.81 5.78
C GLY A 165 11.36 9.19 4.41
N TRP A 166 10.65 9.63 3.38
CA TRP A 166 10.89 9.25 1.99
C TRP A 166 12.16 9.89 1.47
N LYS A 167 13.13 9.07 1.07
CA LYS A 167 14.46 9.51 0.62
C LYS A 167 14.53 9.55 -0.90
N THR A 168 15.55 10.25 -1.43
CA THR A 168 15.81 10.29 -2.87
C THR A 168 16.04 8.89 -3.46
N ILE A 169 16.71 8.01 -2.71
CA ILE A 169 16.93 6.62 -3.14
C ILE A 169 15.62 5.85 -3.29
N ASP A 170 14.66 6.04 -2.37
CA ASP A 170 13.35 5.39 -2.47
C ASP A 170 12.63 5.80 -3.76
N LYS A 171 12.70 7.10 -4.08
CA LYS A 171 12.13 7.64 -5.32
C LYS A 171 12.79 7.02 -6.55
N GLN A 172 14.13 6.97 -6.58
CA GLN A 172 14.88 6.39 -7.69
C GLN A 172 14.55 4.91 -7.92
N LEU A 173 14.49 4.11 -6.83
CA LEU A 173 14.14 2.70 -6.90
C LEU A 173 12.72 2.50 -7.46
N CYS A 174 11.75 3.30 -7.03
CA CYS A 174 10.39 3.25 -7.56
C CYS A 174 10.32 3.70 -9.02
N GLU A 175 11.06 4.72 -9.41
CA GLU A 175 11.13 5.19 -10.80
C GLU A 175 11.78 4.14 -11.72
N GLN A 176 12.84 3.49 -11.27
CA GLN A 176 13.45 2.38 -12.00
C GLN A 176 12.46 1.23 -12.20
N LEU A 177 11.79 0.81 -11.11
CA LEU A 177 10.79 -0.26 -11.16
C LEU A 177 9.65 0.07 -12.14
N THR A 178 9.09 1.27 -12.07
CA THR A 178 7.99 1.68 -12.96
C THR A 178 8.44 1.85 -14.39
N THR A 179 9.68 2.29 -14.62
CA THR A 179 10.27 2.37 -15.96
C THR A 179 10.45 0.97 -16.56
N GLN A 180 10.93 0.02 -15.76
CA GLN A 180 11.06 -1.38 -16.18
C GLN A 180 9.72 -2.01 -16.49
N MET A 181 8.68 -1.73 -15.67
CA MET A 181 7.34 -2.22 -15.95
C MET A 181 6.72 -1.62 -17.22
N GLY A 182 7.14 -0.41 -17.62
CA GLY A 182 6.59 0.26 -18.79
C GLY A 182 5.08 0.44 -18.74
N LYS A 183 4.42 0.30 -19.90
CA LYS A 183 2.95 0.34 -19.97
C LYS A 183 2.38 -1.02 -19.58
N THR A 184 1.73 -1.08 -18.43
CA THR A 184 1.07 -2.29 -17.92
C THR A 184 -0.31 -1.96 -17.37
N ASP A 185 -1.23 -2.93 -17.51
CA ASP A 185 -2.56 -2.86 -16.87
C ASP A 185 -2.52 -3.30 -15.40
N VAL A 186 -1.39 -3.85 -14.93
CA VAL A 186 -1.24 -4.31 -13.54
C VAL A 186 -1.18 -3.12 -12.60
N PRO A 187 -2.13 -3.00 -11.65
CA PRO A 187 -2.17 -1.85 -10.76
C PRO A 187 -1.00 -1.85 -9.79
N PHE A 188 -0.35 -0.69 -9.68
CA PHE A 188 0.64 -0.39 -8.66
C PHE A 188 -0.01 0.42 -7.53
N ARG A 189 0.16 -0.01 -6.28
CA ARG A 189 -0.45 0.59 -5.10
C ARG A 189 0.56 0.71 -3.97
N VAL A 190 0.26 1.55 -2.98
CA VAL A 190 1.04 1.67 -1.74
C VAL A 190 0.20 1.23 -0.56
N CYS A 191 0.79 0.43 0.34
CA CYS A 191 0.26 0.13 1.65
C CYS A 191 1.14 0.80 2.71
N LEU A 192 0.55 1.62 3.58
CA LEU A 192 1.27 2.27 4.66
C LEU A 192 1.27 1.37 5.90
N THR A 193 2.44 1.14 6.49
CA THR A 193 2.61 0.51 7.81
C THR A 193 2.96 1.56 8.86
N ASN A 194 2.94 1.22 10.13
CA ASN A 194 3.16 2.15 11.25
C ASN A 194 2.31 3.42 11.17
N ALA A 195 1.15 3.29 10.53
CA ALA A 195 0.28 4.42 10.26
C ALA A 195 -0.34 4.96 11.55
N LYS A 196 -0.43 6.28 11.63
CA LYS A 196 -1.19 6.95 12.69
C LYS A 196 -2.67 6.71 12.48
N ARG A 197 -3.44 6.88 13.54
CA ARG A 197 -4.89 6.67 13.55
C ARG A 197 -5.60 7.45 12.44
N GLU A 198 -5.23 8.71 12.23
CA GLU A 198 -5.83 9.60 11.23
C GLU A 198 -5.66 9.00 9.82
N ALA A 199 -4.48 8.49 9.50
CA ALA A 199 -4.21 7.85 8.22
C ALA A 199 -4.97 6.53 8.04
N VAL A 200 -5.23 5.80 9.12
CA VAL A 200 -6.05 4.58 9.10
C VAL A 200 -7.53 4.95 8.91
N GLU A 201 -8.00 6.00 9.56
CA GLU A 201 -9.38 6.50 9.44
C GLU A 201 -9.73 6.98 8.02
N ASP A 202 -8.74 7.33 7.18
CA ASP A 202 -8.96 7.62 5.75
C ASP A 202 -9.51 6.42 4.97
N PHE A 203 -9.27 5.20 5.46
CA PHE A 203 -9.69 3.95 4.81
C PHE A 203 -10.80 3.23 5.55
N THR A 204 -10.79 3.26 6.89
CA THR A 204 -11.71 2.51 7.74
C THR A 204 -12.92 3.33 8.19
N GLY A 205 -12.89 4.64 7.96
CA GLY A 205 -13.78 5.56 8.64
C GLY A 205 -13.39 5.74 10.11
N GLN A 206 -14.27 6.38 10.90
CA GLN A 206 -14.01 6.68 12.30
C GLN A 206 -13.73 5.41 13.12
N LEU A 207 -12.58 5.37 13.78
CA LEU A 207 -12.18 4.29 14.67
C LEU A 207 -12.69 4.50 16.12
N PRO A 208 -12.98 3.43 16.89
CA PRO A 208 -13.36 3.54 18.28
C PRO A 208 -12.24 4.22 19.13
N PRO A 209 -12.54 4.78 20.33
CA PRO A 209 -13.85 4.91 20.94
C PRO A 209 -14.70 6.02 20.29
N TYR A 210 -16.01 5.79 20.16
CA TYR A 210 -16.95 6.73 19.52
C TYR A 210 -17.50 7.76 20.52
N THR A 211 -16.62 8.54 21.16
CA THR A 211 -17.01 9.63 22.06
C THR A 211 -17.51 10.86 21.27
N LEU A 212 -18.36 11.69 21.92
CA LEU A 212 -18.90 12.90 21.28
C LEU A 212 -17.79 13.86 20.82
N LEU A 213 -16.81 14.13 21.69
CA LEU A 213 -15.65 14.98 21.37
C LEU A 213 -14.89 14.44 20.14
N ARG A 214 -14.79 13.13 20.04
CA ARG A 214 -14.10 12.50 18.95
C ARG A 214 -14.88 12.52 17.63
N ARG A 215 -16.22 12.39 17.67
CA ARG A 215 -17.05 12.59 16.48
C ARG A 215 -16.91 14.00 15.92
N VAL A 216 -16.86 14.99 16.81
CA VAL A 216 -16.65 16.39 16.43
C VAL A 216 -15.25 16.57 15.81
N SER A 217 -14.19 16.09 16.45
CA SER A 217 -12.82 16.15 15.91
C SER A 217 -12.69 15.45 14.56
N TYR A 218 -13.29 14.25 14.40
CA TYR A 218 -13.30 13.53 13.12
C TYR A 218 -14.05 14.31 12.03
N ARG A 219 -15.20 14.88 12.32
CA ARG A 219 -15.95 15.73 11.37
C ARG A 219 -15.15 16.95 10.96
N PHE A 220 -14.47 17.62 11.91
CA PHE A 220 -13.61 18.76 11.58
C PHE A 220 -12.41 18.37 10.72
N SER A 221 -11.79 17.22 10.92
CA SER A 221 -10.71 16.74 10.05
C SER A 221 -11.18 16.47 8.62
N GLN A 222 -12.40 15.98 8.45
CA GLN A 222 -13.01 15.76 7.13
C GLN A 222 -13.41 17.08 6.44
N LEU A 223 -13.93 18.06 7.21
CA LEU A 223 -14.29 19.39 6.67
C LEU A 223 -13.05 20.16 6.20
N SER A 224 -11.95 20.10 6.93
CA SER A 224 -10.71 20.76 6.53
C SER A 224 -10.15 20.24 5.20
N LEU A 225 -10.43 18.99 4.86
CA LEU A 225 -10.10 18.41 3.55
C LEU A 225 -11.01 18.98 2.43
N THR A 226 -12.30 19.15 2.72
CA THR A 226 -13.29 19.69 1.78
C THR A 226 -13.05 21.18 1.51
N GLU A 227 -12.74 21.97 2.55
CA GLU A 227 -12.39 23.40 2.39
C GLU A 227 -11.11 23.61 1.59
N LYS A 228 -10.09 22.77 1.76
CA LYS A 228 -8.87 22.82 0.96
C LYS A 228 -9.12 22.49 -0.51
N ILE A 229 -10.06 21.62 -0.81
CA ILE A 229 -10.47 21.30 -2.20
C ILE A 229 -11.23 22.48 -2.79
N ILE A 230 -12.17 23.07 -2.06
CA ILE A 230 -12.94 24.24 -2.48
C ILE A 230 -12.03 25.45 -2.68
N PHE A 231 -11.10 25.71 -1.76
CA PHE A 231 -10.13 26.82 -1.87
C PHE A 231 -9.20 26.65 -3.06
N ASN A 232 -8.73 25.45 -3.36
CA ASN A 232 -7.91 25.17 -4.55
C ASN A 232 -8.69 25.26 -5.85
N LEU A 233 -9.98 24.92 -5.86
CA LEU A 233 -10.85 25.08 -7.03
C LEU A 233 -11.19 26.55 -7.29
N SER A 234 -11.46 27.34 -6.24
CA SER A 234 -11.73 28.79 -6.36
C SER A 234 -10.49 29.58 -6.79
N ARG A 235 -9.31 29.14 -6.39
CA ARG A 235 -8.04 29.75 -6.84
C ARG A 235 -7.76 29.45 -8.31
N LYS A 236 -7.97 28.20 -8.74
CA LYS A 236 -7.84 27.83 -10.16
C LYS A 236 -8.84 28.55 -11.06
N ALA A 237 -10.08 28.77 -10.59
CA ALA A 237 -11.08 29.52 -11.34
C ALA A 237 -10.68 30.99 -11.51
N LYS A 238 -10.06 31.63 -10.50
CA LYS A 238 -9.55 33.02 -10.62
C LYS A 238 -8.33 33.13 -11.54
N GLU A 239 -7.43 32.16 -11.53
CA GLU A 239 -6.25 32.13 -12.41
C GLU A 239 -6.66 31.95 -13.89
N THR A 240 -7.81 31.31 -14.19
CA THR A 240 -8.36 31.18 -15.56
C THR A 240 -9.12 32.42 -16.01
N GLU A 241 -9.70 33.24 -15.12
CA GLU A 241 -10.38 34.48 -15.46
C GLU A 241 -9.39 35.64 -15.73
N GLU A 242 -8.19 35.60 -15.14
CA GLU A 242 -7.14 36.60 -15.39
C GLU A 242 -6.37 36.36 -16.71
N ASP A 243 -6.33 35.11 -17.22
CA ASP A 243 -5.70 34.79 -18.52
C ASP A 243 -6.60 35.05 -19.73
N ASP A 244 -7.90 35.23 -19.54
CA ASP A 244 -8.87 35.54 -20.65
C ASP A 244 -9.06 37.04 -20.86
N ASP A 245 -8.48 37.93 -20.05
CA ASP A 245 -8.60 39.41 -20.15
C ASP A 245 -7.30 40.11 -20.66
N GLU A 246 -6.29 39.35 -21.17
CA GLU A 246 -5.15 39.85 -21.92
C GLU A 246 -5.24 39.44 -23.41
#